data_2f0d05d2fa042b3868880ebd9a97e21a
#
_entry.id   2f0d05d2fa042b3868880ebd9a97e21a
#
_cell.length_a   1.000
_cell.length_b   1.000
_cell.length_c   1.000
_cell.angle_alpha   90.00
_cell.angle_beta   90.00
_cell.angle_gamma   90.00
#
_symmetry.space_group_name_H-M   'P 1'
#
loop_
_entity.id
_entity.type
_entity.pdbx_description
1 polymer ?
#
loop_
_entity_poly.entity_id
_entity_poly.type
_entity_poly.pdbx_seq_one_letter_code
_entity_poly.pdbx_strand_id
1 'polypeptide(L)'
;WIGGNCTVSCMLMGVGALYKAGLVEWMSTQTYQAASGGGAQHMRELLTQYGTLNAEVKSLLDDPKSAILEIDRQIIAKQRALTPAETANFGVPLGGSLIPWIDKDLGNGQSKEEWKGMAETNKILGLGEGFGSSAIPVDGFCVRVGAMRCHSQALTFKLKKDVPVADLEAMIAADNEWVKVVPNTREATIKDLTPVAVTGTMTIPVGRIRKLAMGPEYVGAFTIGD
;
A
#
# COMPACT_ATOMS: atom_id res chain seq x y z
N TRP A 1 -0.50 7.78 24.30
CA TRP A 1 0.11 7.82 22.97
C TRP A 1 -0.94 7.36 21.96
N ILE A 2 -1.14 8.12 20.92
CA ILE A 2 -2.02 7.75 19.80
C ILE A 2 -1.09 7.60 18.60
N GLY A 3 -1.08 6.40 17.99
CA GLY A 3 -0.36 6.17 16.73
C GLY A 3 -1.00 6.95 15.58
N GLY A 4 -0.19 7.39 14.62
CA GLY A 4 -0.68 7.93 13.37
C GLY A 4 -1.39 6.88 12.52
N ASN A 5 -2.00 7.30 11.42
CA ASN A 5 -2.56 6.40 10.43
C ASN A 5 -1.50 5.36 9.97
N CYS A 6 -1.92 4.12 9.78
CA CYS A 6 -1.00 3.00 9.51
C CYS A 6 -0.16 3.23 8.25
N THR A 7 -0.75 3.73 7.16
CA THR A 7 0.00 4.00 5.91
C THR A 7 0.91 5.21 6.04
N VAL A 8 0.47 6.27 6.72
CA VAL A 8 1.31 7.45 6.99
C VAL A 8 2.51 7.07 7.87
N SER A 9 2.29 6.26 8.91
CA SER A 9 3.36 5.78 9.78
C SER A 9 4.40 4.95 9.02
N CYS A 10 3.95 3.95 8.24
CA CYS A 10 4.85 3.13 7.41
C CYS A 10 5.62 3.98 6.39
N MET A 11 4.96 4.93 5.75
CA MET A 11 5.58 5.84 4.79
C MET A 11 6.66 6.71 5.43
N LEU A 12 6.35 7.38 6.54
CA LEU A 12 7.30 8.27 7.22
C LEU A 12 8.46 7.49 7.85
N MET A 13 8.22 6.27 8.35
CA MET A 13 9.29 5.39 8.80
C MET A 13 10.21 4.98 7.64
N GLY A 14 9.64 4.75 6.44
CA GLY A 14 10.40 4.34 5.26
C GLY A 14 11.16 5.48 4.60
N VAL A 15 10.54 6.63 4.40
CA VAL A 15 11.10 7.71 3.57
C VAL A 15 11.12 9.09 4.26
N GLY A 16 10.87 9.14 5.56
CA GLY A 16 10.86 10.36 6.35
C GLY A 16 12.17 11.17 6.29
N ALA A 17 13.31 10.50 6.09
CA ALA A 17 14.59 11.15 5.87
C ALA A 17 14.56 12.22 4.79
N LEU A 18 13.85 11.95 3.68
CA LEU A 18 13.75 12.88 2.55
C LEU A 18 12.97 14.14 2.92
N TYR A 19 11.95 14.00 3.76
CA TYR A 19 11.20 15.13 4.31
C TYR A 19 12.04 15.94 5.30
N LYS A 20 12.71 15.27 6.25
CA LYS A 20 13.61 15.88 7.23
C LYS A 20 14.74 16.67 6.57
N ALA A 21 15.24 16.16 5.43
CA ALA A 21 16.24 16.86 4.61
C ALA A 21 15.66 18.02 3.79
N GLY A 22 14.35 18.27 3.86
CA GLY A 22 13.69 19.35 3.11
C GLY A 22 13.67 19.16 1.60
N LEU A 23 13.88 17.93 1.12
CA LEU A 23 14.02 17.62 -0.31
C LEU A 23 12.68 17.47 -1.04
N VAL A 24 11.63 17.04 -0.34
CA VAL A 24 10.33 16.74 -0.97
C VAL A 24 9.58 18.03 -1.29
N GLU A 25 9.20 18.21 -2.55
CA GLU A 25 8.30 19.28 -2.99
C GLU A 25 6.84 18.82 -2.87
N TRP A 26 6.53 17.63 -3.37
CA TRP A 26 5.26 16.93 -3.17
C TRP A 26 5.46 15.41 -3.32
N MET A 27 4.47 14.64 -2.89
CA MET A 27 4.47 13.19 -3.05
C MET A 27 3.08 12.69 -3.47
N SER A 28 3.05 11.75 -4.40
CA SER A 28 1.88 10.91 -4.66
C SER A 28 2.11 9.51 -4.11
N THR A 29 1.11 8.97 -3.39
CA THR A 29 1.16 7.63 -2.81
C THR A 29 -0.05 6.80 -3.25
N GLN A 30 0.22 5.62 -3.81
CA GLN A 30 -0.81 4.63 -4.09
C GLN A 30 -0.66 3.53 -3.04
N THR A 31 -1.63 3.42 -2.13
CA THR A 31 -1.55 2.43 -1.06
C THR A 31 -2.28 1.14 -1.44
N TYR A 32 -1.69 0.00 -1.14
CA TYR A 32 -2.27 -1.34 -1.28
C TYR A 32 -2.44 -1.90 0.14
N GLN A 33 -3.61 -1.67 0.71
CA GLN A 33 -3.86 -1.93 2.13
C GLN A 33 -4.46 -3.32 2.36
N ALA A 34 -3.82 -4.09 3.21
CA ALA A 34 -4.26 -5.43 3.60
C ALA A 34 -5.56 -5.43 4.43
N ALA A 35 -6.23 -6.58 4.47
CA ALA A 35 -7.44 -6.79 5.24
C ALA A 35 -7.26 -6.52 6.74
N SER A 36 -6.07 -6.74 7.29
CA SER A 36 -5.74 -6.50 8.70
C SER A 36 -6.02 -5.06 9.15
N GLY A 37 -5.89 -4.07 8.27
CA GLY A 37 -6.24 -2.68 8.56
C GLY A 37 -7.71 -2.45 8.88
N GLY A 38 -8.60 -3.33 8.44
CA GLY A 38 -10.01 -3.37 8.83
C GLY A 38 -10.29 -4.17 10.11
N GLY A 39 -9.29 -4.90 10.63
CA GLY A 39 -9.39 -5.73 11.82
C GLY A 39 -9.75 -7.18 11.55
N ALA A 40 -9.89 -7.95 12.64
CA ALA A 40 -10.03 -9.41 12.61
C ALA A 40 -11.23 -9.91 11.79
N GLN A 41 -12.35 -9.20 11.80
CA GLN A 41 -13.54 -9.60 11.04
C GLN A 41 -13.30 -9.49 9.53
N HIS A 42 -12.63 -8.45 9.07
CA HIS A 42 -12.22 -8.27 7.67
C HIS A 42 -11.26 -9.38 7.22
N MET A 43 -10.30 -9.74 8.08
CA MET A 43 -9.40 -10.86 7.79
C MET A 43 -10.15 -12.19 7.67
N ARG A 44 -11.10 -12.46 8.56
CA ARG A 44 -11.94 -13.67 8.50
C ARG A 44 -12.78 -13.70 7.24
N GLU A 45 -13.42 -12.59 6.89
CA GLU A 45 -14.23 -12.48 5.67
C GLU A 45 -13.40 -12.75 4.41
N LEU A 46 -12.21 -12.14 4.29
CA LEU A 46 -11.32 -12.41 3.17
C LEU A 46 -10.94 -13.89 3.06
N LEU A 47 -10.58 -14.54 4.16
CA LEU A 47 -10.26 -15.97 4.16
C LEU A 47 -11.47 -16.84 3.78
N THR A 48 -12.67 -16.48 4.24
CA THR A 48 -13.91 -17.17 3.88
C THR A 48 -14.17 -17.03 2.39
N GLN A 49 -14.02 -15.82 1.82
CA GLN A 49 -14.16 -15.58 0.38
C GLN A 49 -13.19 -16.45 -0.44
N TYR A 50 -11.90 -16.51 -0.04
CA TYR A 50 -10.93 -17.39 -0.71
C TYR A 50 -11.32 -18.86 -0.62
N GLY A 51 -11.80 -19.33 0.52
CA GLY A 51 -12.30 -20.69 0.69
C GLY A 51 -13.47 -20.99 -0.23
N THR A 52 -14.44 -20.07 -0.30
CA THR A 52 -15.62 -20.17 -1.16
C THR A 52 -15.24 -20.22 -2.64
N LEU A 53 -14.34 -19.34 -3.08
CA LEU A 53 -13.87 -19.31 -4.47
C LEU A 53 -13.10 -20.57 -4.84
N ASN A 54 -12.20 -21.04 -3.97
CA ASN A 54 -11.47 -22.29 -4.20
C ASN A 54 -12.38 -23.51 -4.27
N ALA A 55 -13.38 -23.58 -3.37
CA ALA A 55 -14.33 -24.69 -3.37
C ALA A 55 -15.15 -24.77 -4.67
N GLU A 56 -15.53 -23.62 -5.25
CA GLU A 56 -16.29 -23.54 -6.50
C GLU A 56 -15.60 -24.23 -7.67
N VAL A 57 -14.28 -24.10 -7.77
CA VAL A 57 -13.50 -24.59 -8.92
C VAL A 57 -12.60 -25.77 -8.60
N LYS A 58 -12.70 -26.32 -7.39
CA LYS A 58 -11.77 -27.37 -6.93
C LYS A 58 -11.70 -28.56 -7.85
N SER A 59 -12.85 -29.08 -8.34
CA SER A 59 -12.89 -30.22 -9.25
C SER A 59 -12.21 -29.93 -10.59
N LEU A 60 -12.31 -28.69 -11.07
CA LEU A 60 -11.64 -28.28 -12.30
C LEU A 60 -10.12 -28.12 -12.07
N LEU A 61 -9.69 -27.66 -10.90
CA LEU A 61 -8.27 -27.56 -10.55
C LEU A 61 -7.61 -28.94 -10.39
N ASP A 62 -8.36 -29.94 -9.92
CA ASP A 62 -7.89 -31.32 -9.74
C ASP A 62 -7.74 -32.05 -11.08
N ASP A 63 -8.39 -31.60 -12.16
CA ASP A 63 -8.23 -32.12 -13.51
C ASP A 63 -7.34 -31.22 -14.38
N PRO A 64 -6.10 -31.66 -14.69
CA PRO A 64 -5.16 -30.85 -15.49
C PRO A 64 -5.61 -30.60 -16.94
N LYS A 65 -6.70 -31.24 -17.39
CA LYS A 65 -7.30 -31.02 -18.72
C LYS A 65 -8.35 -29.90 -18.70
N SER A 66 -8.73 -29.42 -17.53
CA SER A 66 -9.71 -28.35 -17.41
C SER A 66 -9.23 -27.07 -18.10
N ALA A 67 -10.12 -26.46 -18.88
CA ALA A 67 -9.80 -25.20 -19.55
C ALA A 67 -9.75 -24.06 -18.54
N ILE A 68 -8.67 -23.27 -18.56
CA ILE A 68 -8.51 -22.11 -17.66
C ILE A 68 -9.65 -21.09 -17.80
N LEU A 69 -10.20 -20.90 -19.01
CA LEU A 69 -11.32 -20.00 -19.24
C LEU A 69 -12.61 -20.47 -18.57
N GLU A 70 -12.80 -21.78 -18.38
CA GLU A 70 -13.94 -22.30 -17.63
C GLU A 70 -13.77 -22.04 -16.13
N ILE A 71 -12.56 -22.24 -15.60
CA ILE A 71 -12.21 -21.89 -14.20
C ILE A 71 -12.46 -20.40 -13.96
N ASP A 72 -11.95 -19.55 -14.85
CA ASP A 72 -12.13 -18.08 -14.76
C ASP A 72 -13.61 -17.71 -14.77
N ARG A 73 -14.39 -18.27 -15.69
CA ARG A 73 -15.84 -18.02 -15.80
C ARG A 73 -16.58 -18.37 -14.50
N GLN A 74 -16.25 -19.51 -13.88
CA GLN A 74 -16.88 -19.92 -12.62
C GLN A 74 -16.46 -19.03 -11.45
N ILE A 75 -15.18 -18.65 -11.35
CA ILE A 75 -14.72 -17.71 -10.33
C ILE A 75 -15.45 -16.37 -10.43
N ILE A 76 -15.54 -15.79 -11.62
CA ILE A 76 -16.23 -14.50 -11.84
C ILE A 76 -17.73 -14.64 -11.48
N ALA A 77 -18.37 -15.72 -11.90
CA ALA A 77 -19.77 -15.96 -11.57
C ALA A 77 -19.98 -16.07 -10.06
N LYS A 78 -19.10 -16.80 -9.37
CA LYS A 78 -19.16 -16.95 -7.91
C LYS A 78 -18.89 -15.64 -7.17
N GLN A 79 -17.90 -14.85 -7.58
CA GLN A 79 -17.63 -13.53 -6.98
C GLN A 79 -18.87 -12.63 -7.06
N ARG A 80 -19.55 -12.60 -8.21
CA ARG A 80 -20.78 -11.81 -8.41
C ARG A 80 -21.97 -12.33 -7.62
N ALA A 81 -21.95 -13.58 -7.25
CA ALA A 81 -23.02 -14.25 -6.50
C ALA A 81 -22.78 -14.29 -4.98
N LEU A 82 -21.67 -13.72 -4.48
CA LEU A 82 -21.46 -13.62 -3.04
C LEU A 82 -22.58 -12.78 -2.40
N THR A 83 -23.09 -13.31 -1.31
CA THR A 83 -24.22 -12.71 -0.60
C THR A 83 -23.77 -11.49 0.24
N PRO A 84 -24.71 -10.61 0.66
CA PRO A 84 -24.41 -9.53 1.60
C PRO A 84 -23.79 -9.99 2.93
N ALA A 85 -24.10 -11.23 3.36
CA ALA A 85 -23.49 -11.82 4.56
C ALA A 85 -22.00 -12.20 4.34
N GLU A 86 -21.64 -12.61 3.13
CA GLU A 86 -20.26 -12.95 2.76
C GLU A 86 -19.39 -11.73 2.43
N THR A 87 -19.99 -10.56 2.32
CA THR A 87 -19.32 -9.27 2.04
C THR A 87 -19.63 -8.21 3.08
N ALA A 88 -20.08 -8.61 4.27
CA ALA A 88 -20.64 -7.69 5.28
C ALA A 88 -19.66 -6.62 5.79
N ASN A 89 -18.36 -6.94 5.82
CA ASN A 89 -17.33 -6.01 6.32
C ASN A 89 -16.75 -5.12 5.21
N PHE A 90 -16.57 -5.66 3.99
CA PHE A 90 -16.04 -4.90 2.86
C PHE A 90 -17.13 -4.24 2.01
N GLY A 91 -18.37 -4.69 2.12
CA GLY A 91 -19.50 -4.23 1.31
C GLY A 91 -19.56 -4.84 -0.09
N VAL A 92 -18.44 -5.34 -0.61
CA VAL A 92 -18.29 -5.98 -1.92
C VAL A 92 -17.24 -7.10 -1.85
N PRO A 93 -17.17 -8.01 -2.84
CA PRO A 93 -16.12 -9.04 -2.88
C PRO A 93 -14.71 -8.45 -2.92
N LEU A 94 -13.83 -8.90 -2.01
CA LEU A 94 -12.40 -8.56 -2.01
C LEU A 94 -11.53 -9.74 -2.45
N GLY A 95 -11.93 -10.97 -2.18
CA GLY A 95 -11.19 -12.17 -2.60
C GLY A 95 -10.97 -12.21 -4.10
N GLY A 96 -9.71 -12.15 -4.56
CA GLY A 96 -9.36 -12.07 -5.99
C GLY A 96 -9.72 -10.74 -6.66
N SER A 97 -9.92 -9.66 -5.88
CA SER A 97 -10.29 -8.33 -6.36
C SER A 97 -9.57 -7.24 -5.58
N LEU A 98 -9.94 -5.98 -5.83
CA LEU A 98 -9.52 -4.83 -5.06
C LEU A 98 -10.67 -3.83 -4.92
N ILE A 99 -10.59 -2.93 -3.92
CA ILE A 99 -11.58 -1.89 -3.67
C ILE A 99 -10.82 -0.55 -3.59
N PRO A 100 -10.98 0.36 -4.58
CA PRO A 100 -10.26 1.64 -4.61
C PRO A 100 -10.94 2.72 -3.76
N TRP A 101 -11.39 2.34 -2.59
CA TRP A 101 -12.01 3.23 -1.60
C TRP A 101 -11.86 2.65 -0.20
N ILE A 102 -11.35 3.43 0.74
CA ILE A 102 -11.24 3.06 2.15
C ILE A 102 -11.75 4.22 3.01
N ASP A 103 -12.57 3.89 4.04
CA ASP A 103 -13.15 4.85 4.99
C ASP A 103 -14.24 5.73 4.34
N LYS A 104 -14.68 6.78 5.05
CA LYS A 104 -15.83 7.62 4.71
C LYS A 104 -15.54 8.55 3.53
N ASP A 105 -16.58 8.82 2.75
CA ASP A 105 -16.59 9.89 1.76
C ASP A 105 -16.61 11.26 2.46
N LEU A 106 -15.76 12.16 2.01
CA LEU A 106 -15.70 13.55 2.48
C LEU A 106 -16.56 14.51 1.63
N GLY A 107 -17.23 13.99 0.59
CA GLY A 107 -18.13 14.78 -0.26
C GLY A 107 -17.41 15.63 -1.32
N ASN A 108 -16.11 15.47 -1.47
CA ASN A 108 -15.29 16.17 -2.47
C ASN A 108 -14.56 15.22 -3.44
N GLY A 109 -14.97 13.93 -3.46
CA GLY A 109 -14.35 12.89 -4.25
C GLY A 109 -13.14 12.22 -3.57
N GLN A 110 -12.81 12.61 -2.35
CA GLN A 110 -11.72 12.05 -1.55
C GLN A 110 -12.29 11.22 -0.39
N SER A 111 -11.69 10.08 -0.13
CA SER A 111 -11.97 9.31 1.08
C SER A 111 -11.23 9.91 2.29
N LYS A 112 -11.75 9.64 3.49
CA LYS A 112 -11.08 10.08 4.72
C LYS A 112 -9.69 9.46 4.88
N GLU A 113 -9.48 8.25 4.39
CA GLU A 113 -8.18 7.58 4.43
C GLU A 113 -7.14 8.34 3.58
N GLU A 114 -7.51 8.80 2.39
CA GLU A 114 -6.66 9.59 1.50
C GLU A 114 -6.36 10.97 2.12
N TRP A 115 -7.36 11.63 2.69
CA TRP A 115 -7.19 12.90 3.41
C TRP A 115 -6.15 12.81 4.53
N LYS A 116 -6.12 11.69 5.28
CA LYS A 116 -5.13 11.46 6.34
C LYS A 116 -3.69 11.52 5.81
N GLY A 117 -3.47 11.09 4.57
CA GLY A 117 -2.16 11.16 3.93
C GLY A 117 -1.53 12.54 4.03
N MET A 118 -2.23 13.57 3.63
CA MET A 118 -1.74 14.96 3.73
C MET A 118 -1.78 15.50 5.16
N ALA A 119 -2.92 15.36 5.84
CA ALA A 119 -3.15 15.96 7.15
C ALA A 119 -2.17 15.44 8.20
N GLU A 120 -2.02 14.11 8.30
CA GLU A 120 -1.18 13.49 9.33
C GLU A 120 0.31 13.58 8.98
N THR A 121 0.71 13.47 7.71
CA THR A 121 2.10 13.67 7.30
C THR A 121 2.60 15.03 7.74
N ASN A 122 1.90 16.10 7.40
CA ASN A 122 2.32 17.45 7.75
C ASN A 122 2.28 17.71 9.26
N LYS A 123 1.27 17.18 9.97
CA LYS A 123 1.18 17.26 11.42
C LYS A 123 2.36 16.58 12.12
N ILE A 124 2.72 15.38 11.71
CA ILE A 124 3.84 14.61 12.27
C ILE A 124 5.18 15.32 12.00
N LEU A 125 5.33 15.91 10.82
CA LEU A 125 6.53 16.67 10.44
C LEU A 125 6.61 18.07 11.10
N GLY A 126 5.58 18.48 11.85
CA GLY A 126 5.55 19.80 12.49
C GLY A 126 5.32 20.97 11.53
N LEU A 127 4.76 20.70 10.34
CA LEU A 127 4.49 21.70 9.29
C LEU A 127 3.09 22.34 9.43
N GLY A 128 2.45 22.21 10.59
CA GLY A 128 1.12 22.73 10.90
C GLY A 128 0.01 21.68 10.74
N GLU A 129 -1.25 22.12 10.66
CA GLU A 129 -2.42 21.22 10.61
C GLU A 129 -2.71 20.65 9.19
N GLY A 130 -1.69 20.51 8.36
CA GLY A 130 -1.76 19.76 7.10
C GLY A 130 -2.15 20.58 5.86
N PHE A 131 -2.65 21.82 6.00
CA PHE A 131 -3.14 22.64 4.89
C PHE A 131 -2.61 24.09 4.88
N GLY A 132 -1.61 24.39 5.71
CA GLY A 132 -0.97 25.72 5.76
C GLY A 132 -0.02 25.96 4.57
N SER A 133 0.48 27.19 4.45
CA SER A 133 1.40 27.60 3.37
C SER A 133 2.75 26.86 3.37
N SER A 134 3.12 26.23 4.46
CA SER A 134 4.32 25.38 4.59
C SER A 134 4.04 23.87 4.39
N ALA A 135 2.78 23.47 4.19
CA ALA A 135 2.43 22.09 4.02
C ALA A 135 3.03 21.51 2.73
N ILE A 136 3.54 20.29 2.83
CA ILE A 136 4.01 19.53 1.68
C ILE A 136 2.80 18.73 1.13
N PRO A 137 2.42 18.91 -0.14
CA PRO A 137 1.33 18.15 -0.74
C PRO A 137 1.63 16.65 -0.74
N VAL A 138 0.71 15.86 -0.17
CA VAL A 138 0.72 14.40 -0.18
C VAL A 138 -0.67 13.94 -0.57
N ASP A 139 -0.81 13.27 -1.71
CA ASP A 139 -2.10 12.79 -2.22
C ASP A 139 -1.95 11.48 -2.97
N GLY A 140 -3.07 10.80 -3.24
CA GLY A 140 -3.08 9.53 -3.97
C GLY A 140 -4.33 8.73 -3.69
N PHE A 141 -4.29 7.43 -3.99
CA PHE A 141 -5.42 6.54 -3.77
C PHE A 141 -5.13 5.51 -2.68
N CYS A 142 -6.15 5.25 -1.85
CA CYS A 142 -6.12 4.19 -0.85
C CYS A 142 -6.95 3.00 -1.34
N VAL A 143 -6.26 1.89 -1.62
CA VAL A 143 -6.84 0.70 -2.23
C VAL A 143 -6.80 -0.47 -1.26
N ARG A 144 -7.95 -1.07 -0.94
CA ARG A 144 -8.01 -2.34 -0.22
C ARG A 144 -7.69 -3.48 -1.19
N VAL A 145 -6.76 -4.34 -0.81
CA VAL A 145 -6.35 -5.50 -1.62
C VAL A 145 -6.51 -6.80 -0.86
N GLY A 146 -6.60 -7.92 -1.61
CA GLY A 146 -6.74 -9.26 -1.05
C GLY A 146 -5.51 -9.81 -0.31
N ALA A 147 -4.66 -8.96 0.25
CA ALA A 147 -3.59 -9.36 1.16
C ALA A 147 -4.11 -9.46 2.60
N MET A 148 -3.61 -10.42 3.36
CA MET A 148 -4.03 -10.62 4.77
C MET A 148 -3.44 -9.56 5.68
N ARG A 149 -2.12 -9.32 5.58
CA ARG A 149 -1.33 -8.39 6.40
C ARG A 149 -0.38 -7.58 5.54
N CYS A 150 0.18 -6.54 6.11
CA CYS A 150 1.07 -5.55 5.56
C CYS A 150 0.38 -4.57 4.60
N HIS A 151 0.72 -3.30 4.74
CA HIS A 151 0.36 -2.25 3.80
C HIS A 151 1.54 -1.97 2.89
N SER A 152 1.31 -2.05 1.59
CA SER A 152 2.31 -1.71 0.57
C SER A 152 1.99 -0.35 -0.04
N GLN A 153 3.01 0.39 -0.46
CA GLN A 153 2.83 1.72 -1.04
C GLN A 153 3.78 1.95 -2.19
N ALA A 154 3.22 2.32 -3.34
CA ALA A 154 3.97 2.86 -4.46
C ALA A 154 4.03 4.38 -4.32
N LEU A 155 5.24 4.92 -4.23
CA LEU A 155 5.51 6.32 -3.96
C LEU A 155 6.11 7.00 -5.20
N THR A 156 5.63 8.20 -5.49
CA THR A 156 6.21 9.09 -6.49
C THR A 156 6.51 10.42 -5.81
N PHE A 157 7.77 10.80 -5.80
CA PHE A 157 8.23 12.08 -5.26
C PHE A 157 8.59 13.03 -6.39
N LYS A 158 8.24 14.30 -6.23
CA LYS A 158 8.98 15.38 -6.85
C LYS A 158 9.90 15.99 -5.79
N LEU A 159 11.18 15.98 -6.09
CA LEU A 159 12.20 16.62 -5.26
C LEU A 159 12.41 18.08 -5.71
N LYS A 160 12.83 18.94 -4.79
CA LYS A 160 13.15 20.34 -5.08
C LYS A 160 14.41 20.51 -5.93
N LYS A 161 15.23 19.47 -6.04
CA LYS A 161 16.44 19.41 -6.86
C LYS A 161 16.76 17.98 -7.26
N ASP A 162 17.59 17.81 -8.27
CA ASP A 162 18.15 16.51 -8.61
C ASP A 162 19.10 16.04 -7.50
N VAL A 163 18.87 14.82 -7.02
CA VAL A 163 19.71 14.13 -6.03
C VAL A 163 20.04 12.74 -6.56
N PRO A 164 21.30 12.31 -6.58
CA PRO A 164 21.67 10.96 -7.01
C PRO A 164 20.92 9.88 -6.22
N VAL A 165 20.55 8.77 -6.88
CA VAL A 165 19.82 7.66 -6.23
C VAL A 165 20.61 7.09 -5.05
N ALA A 166 21.92 6.93 -5.19
CA ALA A 166 22.78 6.43 -4.11
C ALA A 166 22.72 7.31 -2.84
N ASP A 167 22.63 8.64 -3.01
CA ASP A 167 22.53 9.56 -1.88
C ASP A 167 21.15 9.47 -1.22
N LEU A 168 20.07 9.28 -2.01
CA LEU A 168 18.73 9.04 -1.47
C LEU A 168 18.68 7.74 -0.67
N GLU A 169 19.26 6.66 -1.20
CA GLU A 169 19.36 5.36 -0.53
C GLU A 169 20.16 5.47 0.78
N ALA A 170 21.27 6.18 0.77
CA ALA A 170 22.09 6.40 1.96
C ALA A 170 21.35 7.20 3.05
N MET A 171 20.63 8.27 2.66
CA MET A 171 19.80 9.05 3.59
C MET A 171 18.68 8.21 4.21
N ILE A 172 17.98 7.42 3.40
CA ILE A 172 16.92 6.53 3.87
C ILE A 172 17.50 5.48 4.83
N ALA A 173 18.59 4.83 4.46
CA ALA A 173 19.21 3.78 5.28
C ALA A 173 19.71 4.29 6.64
N ALA A 174 20.07 5.57 6.75
CA ALA A 174 20.60 6.19 7.97
C ALA A 174 19.50 6.76 8.91
N ASP A 175 18.22 6.75 8.51
CA ASP A 175 17.17 7.49 9.23
C ASP A 175 16.76 6.85 10.56
N ASN A 176 16.58 5.52 10.57
CA ASN A 176 16.15 4.79 11.76
C ASN A 176 16.51 3.30 11.66
N GLU A 177 16.45 2.59 12.80
CA GLU A 177 16.86 1.19 12.91
C GLU A 177 15.93 0.19 12.20
N TRP A 178 14.69 0.57 11.87
CA TRP A 178 13.71 -0.32 11.26
C TRP A 178 13.69 -0.23 9.74
N VAL A 179 14.18 0.87 9.15
CA VAL A 179 14.22 1.01 7.71
C VAL A 179 15.33 0.15 7.09
N LYS A 180 15.01 -0.53 5.99
CA LYS A 180 15.97 -1.32 5.22
C LYS A 180 15.86 -0.97 3.75
N VAL A 181 16.94 -0.47 3.16
CA VAL A 181 16.99 -0.27 1.70
C VAL A 181 17.16 -1.62 1.02
N VAL A 182 16.26 -1.93 0.08
CA VAL A 182 16.29 -3.13 -0.76
C VAL A 182 16.89 -2.76 -2.11
N PRO A 183 17.98 -3.41 -2.56
CA PRO A 183 18.59 -3.13 -3.85
C PRO A 183 17.56 -3.20 -4.99
N ASN A 184 17.65 -2.26 -5.94
CA ASN A 184 16.73 -2.21 -7.07
C ASN A 184 17.07 -3.25 -8.13
N THR A 185 17.12 -4.53 -7.73
CA THR A 185 17.21 -5.70 -8.63
C THR A 185 15.91 -6.48 -8.57
N ARG A 186 15.66 -7.29 -9.61
CA ARG A 186 14.49 -8.16 -9.65
C ARG A 186 14.51 -9.16 -8.49
N GLU A 187 15.68 -9.80 -8.27
CA GLU A 187 15.87 -10.84 -7.26
C GLU A 187 15.62 -10.32 -5.84
N ALA A 188 16.25 -9.20 -5.46
CA ALA A 188 16.04 -8.59 -4.16
C ALA A 188 14.57 -8.12 -3.98
N THR A 189 13.99 -7.52 -5.02
CA THR A 189 12.62 -7.03 -4.97
C THR A 189 11.61 -8.15 -4.70
N ILE A 190 11.66 -9.25 -5.45
CA ILE A 190 10.70 -10.36 -5.29
C ILE A 190 10.92 -11.16 -4.01
N LYS A 191 12.14 -11.15 -3.46
CA LYS A 191 12.49 -11.84 -2.22
C LYS A 191 12.12 -11.03 -0.98
N ASP A 192 12.52 -9.75 -0.93
CA ASP A 192 12.54 -8.97 0.31
C ASP A 192 11.46 -7.87 0.35
N LEU A 193 10.88 -7.50 -0.80
CA LEU A 193 9.91 -6.40 -0.91
C LEU A 193 8.50 -6.93 -1.22
N THR A 194 7.99 -7.82 -0.35
CA THR A 194 6.66 -8.41 -0.46
C THR A 194 5.98 -8.47 0.91
N PRO A 195 4.64 -8.42 1.01
CA PRO A 195 3.92 -8.59 2.26
C PRO A 195 4.32 -9.85 3.03
N VAL A 196 4.55 -10.97 2.35
CA VAL A 196 4.94 -12.23 2.98
C VAL A 196 6.32 -12.15 3.64
N ALA A 197 7.26 -11.44 3.03
CA ALA A 197 8.61 -11.26 3.59
C ALA A 197 8.63 -10.35 4.82
N VAL A 198 7.65 -9.43 4.92
CA VAL A 198 7.60 -8.39 5.96
C VAL A 198 6.70 -8.76 7.13
N THR A 199 5.67 -9.57 6.90
CA THR A 199 4.69 -9.95 7.92
C THR A 199 5.35 -10.49 9.19
N GLY A 200 4.97 -9.92 10.33
CA GLY A 200 5.47 -10.28 11.66
C GLY A 200 6.83 -9.70 12.01
N THR A 201 7.34 -8.76 11.20
CA THR A 201 8.59 -8.05 11.49
C THR A 201 8.33 -6.57 11.80
N MET A 202 9.33 -5.91 12.40
CA MET A 202 9.34 -4.46 12.58
C MET A 202 10.07 -3.74 11.44
N THR A 203 10.57 -4.49 10.46
CA THR A 203 11.32 -3.92 9.33
C THR A 203 10.40 -3.21 8.36
N ILE A 204 10.79 -2.02 7.95
CA ILE A 204 10.16 -1.23 6.89
C ILE A 204 11.09 -1.24 5.67
N PRO A 205 10.97 -2.22 4.76
CA PRO A 205 11.78 -2.23 3.55
C PRO A 205 11.34 -1.11 2.59
N VAL A 206 12.32 -0.43 2.03
CA VAL A 206 12.17 0.55 0.96
C VAL A 206 13.02 0.12 -0.22
N GLY A 207 12.40 -0.09 -1.36
CA GLY A 207 13.10 -0.51 -2.58
C GLY A 207 12.51 0.15 -3.82
N ARG A 208 12.91 -0.33 -5.00
CA ARG A 208 12.49 0.25 -6.27
C ARG A 208 12.83 1.74 -6.40
N ILE A 209 13.83 2.22 -5.65
CA ILE A 209 14.27 3.62 -5.69
C ILE A 209 14.94 3.85 -7.05
N ARG A 210 14.36 4.74 -7.84
CA ARG A 210 14.86 5.06 -9.17
C ARG A 210 14.37 6.41 -9.65
N LYS A 211 15.10 7.02 -10.59
CA LYS A 211 14.60 8.18 -11.34
C LYS A 211 13.46 7.75 -12.27
N LEU A 212 12.47 8.61 -12.39
CA LEU A 212 11.35 8.41 -13.30
C LEU A 212 11.59 9.13 -14.64
N ALA A 213 10.87 8.71 -15.69
CA ALA A 213 11.02 9.31 -17.02
C ALA A 213 10.53 10.77 -17.13
N MET A 214 9.89 11.29 -16.09
CA MET A 214 9.35 12.65 -16.02
C MET A 214 10.43 13.72 -15.80
N GLY A 215 11.63 13.34 -15.37
CA GLY A 215 12.74 14.25 -15.12
C GLY A 215 13.62 13.82 -13.96
N PRO A 216 14.81 14.45 -13.78
CA PRO A 216 15.78 14.04 -12.78
C PRO A 216 15.32 14.31 -11.33
N GLU A 217 14.37 15.21 -11.10
CA GLU A 217 13.78 15.47 -9.79
C GLU A 217 12.68 14.46 -9.41
N TYR A 218 12.19 13.64 -10.36
CA TYR A 218 11.12 12.67 -10.08
C TYR A 218 11.70 11.32 -9.70
N VAL A 219 11.32 10.85 -8.54
CA VAL A 219 11.80 9.58 -7.96
C VAL A 219 10.63 8.67 -7.63
N GLY A 220 10.73 7.42 -8.03
CA GLY A 220 9.82 6.36 -7.59
C GLY A 220 10.47 5.56 -6.47
N ALA A 221 9.65 5.09 -5.54
CA ALA A 221 10.04 4.12 -4.51
C ALA A 221 8.86 3.20 -4.17
N PHE A 222 9.13 2.12 -3.48
CA PHE A 222 8.12 1.20 -2.96
C PHE A 222 8.45 0.83 -1.53
N THR A 223 7.49 0.87 -0.63
CA THR A 223 7.67 0.50 0.78
C THR A 223 6.56 -0.41 1.27
N ILE A 224 6.85 -1.18 2.31
CA ILE A 224 5.90 -2.08 2.97
C ILE A 224 6.10 -1.97 4.48
N GLY A 225 4.99 -2.05 5.24
CA GLY A 225 5.01 -2.17 6.70
C GLY A 225 3.88 -3.07 7.19
N ASP A 226 4.11 -3.78 8.29
CA ASP A 226 3.11 -4.68 8.91
C ASP A 226 2.36 -4.00 10.07
#